data_b0ac34a4e045c5717384a293009124ea
#
_entry.id   b0ac34a4e045c5717384a293009124ea
#
_cell.length_a   1.000
_cell.length_b   1.000
_cell.length_c   1.000
_cell.angle_alpha   90.00
_cell.angle_beta   90.00
_cell.angle_gamma   90.00
#
_symmetry.space_group_name_H-M   'P 1'
#
loop_
_entity.id
_entity.type
_entity.pdbx_description
1 polymer ?
#
loop_
_entity_poly.entity_id
_entity_poly.type
_entity_poly.pdbx_seq_one_letter_code
_entity_poly.pdbx_strand_id
1 'polypeptide(L)'
;MGGSTVLAVGTRKGAFILESDGQRKKWSTRGPLCEGWPIHAMAIDPASRTVLAAGGSGWYGPAVWRSDDLGETWTHSSAGLTYGDEGPKIETIWGIARKNGTVYAGVEPAGLFRSDDGGANWTHVEGLTNHPTRPKWQPGGGGLCLHSIVPHPTDDNRVWVGISAVGSFETRDGGKTWETRNRGVRADFMPPEEQYPEFGQCVHKLLLADGRERLYQQNHSGVFRSADGGKQWEDITEGLPSTFGFPMGVHPRRPDTIWTIPLNGADQGRFMPDAKSAVWRSDDAGKTWERCSEGLPQSNAYQTVLRDSMAVEANDPVGIYFGTTGGELYGSSDEGRTWREIAAHLPPIWSIEAAVV
;
A
#
# COMPACT_ATOMS: atom_id res chain seq x y z
N MET A 1 6.07 27.14 -9.66
CA MET A 1 4.86 26.40 -10.09
C MET A 1 5.18 24.93 -9.83
N GLY A 2 4.28 24.18 -9.22
CA GLY A 2 4.46 22.73 -9.03
C GLY A 2 4.54 22.00 -10.36
N GLY A 3 5.17 20.82 -10.39
CA GLY A 3 5.17 19.94 -11.56
C GLY A 3 3.78 19.34 -11.82
N SER A 4 3.57 18.78 -12.99
CA SER A 4 2.34 18.06 -13.33
C SER A 4 2.20 16.82 -12.43
N THR A 5 0.98 16.51 -12.03
CA THR A 5 0.70 15.35 -11.18
C THR A 5 0.07 14.24 -11.99
N VAL A 6 0.60 13.03 -11.83
CA VAL A 6 0.06 11.81 -12.42
C VAL A 6 -0.40 10.88 -11.30
N LEU A 7 -1.62 10.36 -11.43
CA LEU A 7 -2.15 9.29 -10.61
C LEU A 7 -2.28 8.03 -11.46
N ALA A 8 -1.68 6.94 -11.01
CA ALA A 8 -1.91 5.61 -11.54
C ALA A 8 -2.87 4.88 -10.59
N VAL A 9 -4.04 4.53 -11.09
CA VAL A 9 -5.15 3.97 -10.31
C VAL A 9 -5.42 2.54 -10.75
N GLY A 10 -5.16 1.59 -9.86
CA GLY A 10 -5.47 0.18 -10.05
C GLY A 10 -6.90 -0.12 -9.59
N THR A 11 -7.66 -0.78 -10.44
CA THR A 11 -9.06 -1.10 -10.18
C THR A 11 -9.37 -2.57 -10.48
N ARG A 12 -10.57 -2.99 -10.09
CA ARG A 12 -11.08 -4.34 -10.43
C ARG A 12 -11.20 -4.58 -11.94
N LYS A 13 -11.20 -3.54 -12.77
CA LYS A 13 -11.41 -3.62 -14.23
C LYS A 13 -10.34 -2.82 -14.99
N GLY A 14 -9.06 -3.05 -14.72
CA GLY A 14 -7.96 -2.40 -15.38
C GLY A 14 -7.33 -1.27 -14.59
N ALA A 15 -6.31 -0.65 -15.17
CA ALA A 15 -5.67 0.54 -14.65
C ALA A 15 -6.26 1.80 -15.31
N PHE A 16 -6.15 2.93 -14.59
CA PHE A 16 -6.47 4.26 -15.10
C PHE A 16 -5.29 5.18 -14.83
N ILE A 17 -5.01 6.08 -15.75
CA ILE A 17 -4.05 7.17 -15.58
C ILE A 17 -4.82 8.48 -15.57
N LEU A 18 -4.66 9.23 -14.49
CA LEU A 18 -5.21 10.59 -14.38
C LEU A 18 -4.06 11.59 -14.33
N GLU A 19 -4.19 12.67 -15.09
CA GLU A 19 -3.17 13.70 -15.22
C GLU A 19 -3.75 15.07 -14.91
N SER A 20 -2.99 15.88 -14.19
CA SER A 20 -3.33 17.29 -13.88
C SER A 20 -2.09 18.16 -13.96
N ASP A 21 -2.30 19.44 -14.25
CA ASP A 21 -1.26 20.45 -14.09
C ASP A 21 -0.86 20.64 -12.61
N GLY A 22 0.16 21.45 -12.36
CA GLY A 22 0.65 21.71 -11.00
C GLY A 22 -0.39 22.40 -10.09
N GLN A 23 -1.52 22.86 -10.61
CA GLN A 23 -2.62 23.38 -9.78
C GLN A 23 -3.55 22.29 -9.26
N ARG A 24 -3.54 21.10 -9.88
CA ARG A 24 -4.33 19.93 -9.48
C ARG A 24 -5.84 20.19 -9.40
N LYS A 25 -6.34 21.09 -10.28
CA LYS A 25 -7.76 21.50 -10.29
C LYS A 25 -8.58 20.79 -11.35
N LYS A 26 -7.95 20.45 -12.47
CA LYS A 26 -8.58 19.76 -13.60
C LYS A 26 -7.80 18.51 -13.90
N TRP A 27 -8.50 17.41 -14.15
CA TRP A 27 -7.95 16.11 -14.38
C TRP A 27 -8.44 15.55 -15.72
N SER A 28 -7.53 15.01 -16.50
CA SER A 28 -7.86 14.14 -17.62
C SER A 28 -7.75 12.68 -17.16
N THR A 29 -8.56 11.79 -17.74
CA THR A 29 -8.59 10.38 -17.36
C THR A 29 -8.46 9.52 -18.59
N ARG A 30 -7.55 8.55 -18.57
CA ARG A 30 -7.38 7.51 -19.58
C ARG A 30 -7.58 6.13 -18.94
N GLY A 31 -8.28 5.24 -19.62
CA GLY A 31 -8.57 3.88 -19.16
C GLY A 31 -9.96 3.39 -19.57
N PRO A 32 -10.31 2.12 -19.28
CA PRO A 32 -9.48 1.14 -18.59
C PRO A 32 -8.33 0.64 -19.47
N LEU A 33 -7.14 0.50 -18.87
CA LEU A 33 -5.91 0.01 -19.46
C LEU A 33 -5.63 -1.41 -18.95
N CYS A 34 -4.51 -2.03 -19.43
CA CYS A 34 -4.12 -3.39 -19.04
C CYS A 34 -5.21 -4.44 -19.35
N GLU A 35 -5.86 -4.30 -20.52
CA GLU A 35 -6.90 -5.22 -21.04
C GLU A 35 -8.05 -5.50 -20.03
N GLY A 36 -8.25 -4.60 -19.05
CA GLY A 36 -9.28 -4.75 -18.03
C GLY A 36 -8.97 -5.79 -16.94
N TRP A 37 -7.73 -6.24 -16.81
CA TRP A 37 -7.33 -7.15 -15.74
C TRP A 37 -7.47 -6.50 -14.36
N PRO A 38 -7.78 -7.28 -13.31
CA PRO A 38 -7.77 -6.76 -11.96
C PRO A 38 -6.36 -6.31 -11.55
N ILE A 39 -6.22 -5.03 -11.15
CA ILE A 39 -4.94 -4.42 -10.77
C ILE A 39 -4.98 -4.10 -9.28
N HIS A 40 -4.13 -4.77 -8.51
CA HIS A 40 -4.06 -4.64 -7.05
C HIS A 40 -2.99 -3.64 -6.59
N ALA A 41 -1.93 -3.44 -7.38
CA ALA A 41 -0.82 -2.56 -7.02
C ALA A 41 -0.30 -1.79 -8.22
N MET A 42 0.11 -0.54 -7.99
CA MET A 42 0.69 0.35 -9.00
C MET A 42 2.02 0.90 -8.49
N ALA A 43 2.94 1.20 -9.41
CA ALA A 43 4.16 1.95 -9.11
C ALA A 43 4.52 2.87 -10.28
N ILE A 44 4.99 4.09 -9.98
CA ILE A 44 5.43 5.07 -10.96
C ILE A 44 6.89 5.42 -10.71
N ASP A 45 7.69 5.48 -11.76
CA ASP A 45 8.98 6.16 -11.76
C ASP A 45 8.86 7.44 -12.59
N PRO A 46 8.77 8.60 -11.95
CA PRO A 46 8.62 9.86 -12.70
C PRO A 46 9.84 10.20 -13.56
N ALA A 47 11.04 9.77 -13.16
CA ALA A 47 12.27 10.07 -13.87
C ALA A 47 12.37 9.33 -15.23
N SER A 48 11.98 8.07 -15.26
CA SER A 48 11.97 7.25 -16.48
C SER A 48 10.61 7.22 -17.17
N ARG A 49 9.57 7.86 -16.60
CA ARG A 49 8.17 7.82 -17.05
C ARG A 49 7.59 6.38 -17.09
N THR A 50 8.19 5.46 -16.32
CA THR A 50 7.75 4.06 -16.25
C THR A 50 6.60 3.91 -15.26
N VAL A 51 5.55 3.22 -15.67
CA VAL A 51 4.44 2.79 -14.82
C VAL A 51 4.40 1.27 -14.80
N LEU A 52 4.28 0.72 -13.60
CA LEU A 52 4.02 -0.71 -13.41
C LEU A 52 2.62 -0.89 -12.82
N ALA A 53 1.88 -1.86 -13.34
CA ALA A 53 0.59 -2.29 -12.83
C ALA A 53 0.65 -3.79 -12.56
N ALA A 54 0.31 -4.20 -11.35
CA ALA A 54 0.46 -5.58 -10.93
C ALA A 54 -0.86 -6.13 -10.37
N GLY A 55 -1.16 -7.37 -10.70
CA GLY A 55 -2.40 -7.99 -10.26
C GLY A 55 -2.60 -9.36 -10.86
N GLY A 56 -3.85 -9.66 -11.17
CA GLY A 56 -4.28 -10.93 -11.70
C GLY A 56 -5.48 -11.49 -10.95
N SER A 57 -5.85 -12.68 -11.30
CA SER A 57 -6.91 -13.44 -10.65
C SER A 57 -6.76 -14.93 -10.95
N GLY A 58 -7.56 -15.77 -10.30
CA GLY A 58 -7.61 -17.19 -10.62
C GLY A 58 -7.97 -17.50 -12.09
N TRP A 59 -8.56 -16.54 -12.80
CA TRP A 59 -8.90 -16.66 -14.23
C TRP A 59 -7.73 -16.26 -15.16
N TYR A 60 -7.09 -15.10 -14.90
CA TYR A 60 -6.01 -14.57 -15.75
C TYR A 60 -4.62 -15.08 -15.34
N GLY A 61 -4.44 -15.49 -14.09
CA GLY A 61 -3.15 -15.68 -13.47
C GLY A 61 -2.50 -14.36 -13.02
N PRO A 62 -1.31 -14.41 -12.39
CA PRO A 62 -0.55 -13.23 -12.00
C PRO A 62 0.17 -12.62 -13.20
N ALA A 63 0.24 -11.28 -13.28
CA ALA A 63 1.10 -10.58 -14.23
C ALA A 63 1.49 -9.20 -13.74
N VAL A 64 2.64 -8.72 -14.22
CA VAL A 64 3.07 -7.33 -14.12
C VAL A 64 3.03 -6.71 -15.51
N TRP A 65 2.25 -5.67 -15.63
CA TRP A 65 2.16 -4.80 -16.80
C TRP A 65 3.16 -3.67 -16.66
N ARG A 66 3.83 -3.32 -17.75
CA ARG A 66 4.81 -2.24 -17.82
C ARG A 66 4.47 -1.30 -18.97
N SER A 67 4.57 -0.02 -18.69
CA SER A 67 4.57 1.09 -19.65
C SER A 67 5.81 1.95 -19.42
N ASP A 68 6.48 2.37 -20.49
CA ASP A 68 7.65 3.28 -20.43
C ASP A 68 7.29 4.69 -20.94
N ASP A 69 6.00 4.99 -21.12
CA ASP A 69 5.47 6.21 -21.70
C ASP A 69 4.25 6.78 -20.93
N LEU A 70 4.23 6.59 -19.59
CA LEU A 70 3.15 6.99 -18.69
C LEU A 70 1.78 6.39 -19.07
N GLY A 71 1.77 5.14 -19.52
CA GLY A 71 0.53 4.41 -19.76
C GLY A 71 -0.07 4.55 -21.15
N GLU A 72 0.70 5.03 -22.14
CA GLU A 72 0.24 5.05 -23.54
C GLU A 72 0.30 3.64 -24.15
N THR A 73 1.42 2.94 -23.95
CA THR A 73 1.60 1.56 -24.42
C THR A 73 1.95 0.63 -23.26
N TRP A 74 1.51 -0.62 -23.36
CA TRP A 74 1.68 -1.61 -22.30
C TRP A 74 2.17 -2.95 -22.84
N THR A 75 3.09 -3.55 -22.10
CA THR A 75 3.49 -4.94 -22.21
C THR A 75 3.30 -5.63 -20.87
N HIS A 76 3.19 -6.95 -20.82
CA HIS A 76 3.11 -7.67 -19.56
C HIS A 76 3.96 -8.93 -19.56
N SER A 77 4.35 -9.37 -18.35
CA SER A 77 5.07 -10.61 -18.14
C SER A 77 4.66 -11.28 -16.85
N SER A 78 4.66 -12.60 -16.88
CA SER A 78 4.60 -13.49 -15.71
C SER A 78 5.77 -14.47 -15.66
N ALA A 79 6.78 -14.26 -16.51
CA ALA A 79 7.93 -15.18 -16.63
C ALA A 79 8.71 -15.29 -15.33
N GLY A 80 8.76 -16.49 -14.74
CA GLY A 80 9.41 -16.74 -13.45
C GLY A 80 8.56 -16.42 -12.20
N LEU A 81 7.32 -15.93 -12.34
CA LEU A 81 6.37 -15.82 -11.23
C LEU A 81 5.80 -17.21 -10.89
N THR A 82 6.60 -18.03 -10.23
CA THR A 82 6.21 -19.39 -9.86
C THR A 82 7.01 -19.86 -8.65
N TYR A 83 6.40 -20.70 -7.83
CA TYR A 83 7.07 -21.45 -6.76
C TYR A 83 7.66 -22.80 -7.24
N GLY A 84 7.70 -23.04 -8.56
CA GLY A 84 8.10 -24.31 -9.17
C GLY A 84 6.91 -25.28 -9.33
N ASP A 85 7.18 -26.42 -9.95
CA ASP A 85 6.13 -27.38 -10.36
C ASP A 85 5.38 -28.01 -9.18
N GLU A 86 6.04 -28.17 -8.04
CA GLU A 86 5.44 -28.75 -6.81
C GLU A 86 4.94 -27.68 -5.84
N GLY A 87 5.19 -26.39 -6.12
CA GLY A 87 4.80 -25.27 -5.27
C GLY A 87 3.33 -24.87 -5.44
N PRO A 88 2.80 -24.05 -4.52
CA PRO A 88 1.45 -23.54 -4.66
C PRO A 88 1.33 -22.62 -5.87
N LYS A 89 0.15 -22.62 -6.50
CA LYS A 89 -0.15 -21.69 -7.58
C LYS A 89 -0.26 -20.26 -7.01
N ILE A 90 0.37 -19.28 -7.68
CA ILE A 90 0.19 -17.87 -7.37
C ILE A 90 -1.18 -17.44 -7.88
N GLU A 91 -1.99 -16.87 -6.99
CA GLU A 91 -3.35 -16.41 -7.31
C GLU A 91 -3.34 -15.00 -7.89
N THR A 92 -2.60 -14.09 -7.25
CA THR A 92 -2.46 -12.70 -7.67
C THR A 92 -1.23 -12.04 -7.07
N ILE A 93 -0.87 -10.86 -7.59
CA ILE A 93 0.16 -9.98 -7.03
C ILE A 93 -0.55 -8.91 -6.22
N TRP A 94 -0.20 -8.79 -4.92
CA TRP A 94 -0.78 -7.83 -4.00
C TRP A 94 0.02 -6.55 -3.80
N GLY A 95 1.33 -6.62 -4.02
CA GLY A 95 2.22 -5.47 -3.84
C GLY A 95 3.27 -5.39 -4.92
N ILE A 96 3.66 -4.18 -5.30
CA ILE A 96 4.77 -3.90 -6.19
C ILE A 96 5.59 -2.74 -5.63
N ALA A 97 6.91 -2.86 -5.67
CA ALA A 97 7.81 -1.79 -5.26
C ALA A 97 9.03 -1.73 -6.17
N ARG A 98 9.62 -0.54 -6.29
CA ARG A 98 10.79 -0.29 -7.13
C ARG A 98 11.91 0.36 -6.34
N LYS A 99 13.16 -0.01 -6.68
CA LYS A 99 14.37 0.66 -6.20
C LYS A 99 15.52 0.44 -7.18
N ASN A 100 16.15 1.52 -7.66
CA ASN A 100 17.39 1.46 -8.45
C ASN A 100 17.36 0.45 -9.62
N GLY A 101 16.24 0.37 -10.35
CA GLY A 101 16.06 -0.58 -11.45
C GLY A 101 15.57 -1.98 -11.03
N THR A 102 15.69 -2.36 -9.78
CA THR A 102 15.10 -3.58 -9.23
C THR A 102 13.60 -3.37 -8.98
N VAL A 103 12.79 -4.37 -9.30
CA VAL A 103 11.36 -4.44 -9.00
C VAL A 103 11.10 -5.61 -8.09
N TYR A 104 10.25 -5.43 -7.10
CA TYR A 104 9.77 -6.48 -6.21
C TYR A 104 8.27 -6.68 -6.37
N ALA A 105 7.81 -7.93 -6.33
CA ALA A 105 6.40 -8.30 -6.35
C ALA A 105 6.07 -9.19 -5.16
N GLY A 106 5.06 -8.80 -4.39
CA GLY A 106 4.51 -9.57 -3.29
C GLY A 106 3.23 -10.25 -3.73
N VAL A 107 3.09 -11.53 -3.43
CA VAL A 107 2.05 -12.38 -4.01
C VAL A 107 1.20 -13.09 -2.95
N GLU A 108 0.16 -13.75 -3.42
CA GLU A 108 -0.66 -14.72 -2.68
C GLU A 108 -0.60 -16.10 -3.36
N PRO A 109 -0.33 -17.18 -2.59
CA PRO A 109 0.08 -17.23 -1.18
C PRO A 109 1.40 -16.50 -0.93
N ALA A 110 1.56 -15.89 0.26
CA ALA A 110 2.62 -14.95 0.57
C ALA A 110 4.02 -15.43 0.17
N GLY A 111 4.66 -14.66 -0.69
CA GLY A 111 6.03 -14.78 -1.13
C GLY A 111 6.49 -13.50 -1.79
N LEU A 112 7.79 -13.34 -1.92
CA LEU A 112 8.44 -12.21 -2.54
C LEU A 112 9.16 -12.65 -3.81
N PHE A 113 8.97 -11.91 -4.89
CA PHE A 113 9.68 -12.09 -6.15
C PHE A 113 10.47 -10.83 -6.48
N ARG A 114 11.60 -10.99 -7.14
CA ARG A 114 12.50 -9.91 -7.57
C ARG A 114 12.74 -10.00 -9.06
N SER A 115 12.77 -8.84 -9.71
CA SER A 115 13.18 -8.65 -11.10
C SER A 115 14.26 -7.57 -11.17
N ASP A 116 15.34 -7.84 -11.92
CA ASP A 116 16.43 -6.89 -12.18
C ASP A 116 16.40 -6.37 -13.62
N ASP A 117 15.35 -6.68 -14.37
CA ASP A 117 15.14 -6.26 -15.77
C ASP A 117 13.82 -5.51 -15.99
N GLY A 118 13.34 -4.85 -14.92
CA GLY A 118 12.17 -4.00 -14.97
C GLY A 118 10.83 -4.73 -15.03
N GLY A 119 10.78 -5.98 -14.58
CA GLY A 119 9.57 -6.80 -14.51
C GLY A 119 9.39 -7.77 -15.66
N ALA A 120 10.40 -7.94 -16.53
CA ALA A 120 10.33 -8.88 -17.64
C ALA A 120 10.52 -10.33 -17.19
N ASN A 121 11.46 -10.57 -16.27
CA ASN A 121 11.70 -11.89 -15.66
C ASN A 121 11.77 -11.78 -14.13
N TRP A 122 11.28 -12.81 -13.46
CA TRP A 122 11.17 -12.83 -12.01
C TRP A 122 11.91 -14.01 -11.38
N THR A 123 12.52 -13.75 -10.25
CA THR A 123 13.19 -14.76 -9.42
C THR A 123 12.56 -14.78 -8.04
N HIS A 124 12.25 -15.97 -7.55
CA HIS A 124 11.69 -16.17 -6.22
C HIS A 124 12.74 -15.86 -5.14
N VAL A 125 12.39 -15.04 -4.15
CA VAL A 125 13.21 -14.74 -2.97
C VAL A 125 12.93 -15.81 -1.91
N GLU A 126 13.57 -16.96 -2.04
CA GLU A 126 13.28 -18.18 -1.27
C GLU A 126 13.49 -18.02 0.24
N GLY A 127 14.40 -17.13 0.69
CA GLY A 127 14.70 -16.97 2.12
C GLY A 127 13.47 -16.61 2.96
N LEU A 128 12.50 -15.91 2.38
CA LEU A 128 11.25 -15.57 3.07
C LEU A 128 10.32 -16.79 3.18
N THR A 129 10.15 -17.54 2.10
CA THR A 129 9.29 -18.75 2.08
C THR A 129 9.91 -19.91 2.85
N ASN A 130 11.22 -19.92 3.02
CA ASN A 130 11.98 -20.89 3.83
C ASN A 130 12.14 -20.42 5.29
N HIS A 131 11.48 -19.31 5.70
CA HIS A 131 11.56 -18.85 7.08
C HIS A 131 11.08 -19.93 8.06
N PRO A 132 11.78 -20.16 9.20
CA PRO A 132 11.44 -21.23 10.16
C PRO A 132 10.00 -21.21 10.68
N THR A 133 9.36 -20.04 10.71
CA THR A 133 7.95 -19.90 11.15
C THR A 133 6.94 -20.17 10.03
N ARG A 134 7.37 -20.30 8.76
CA ARG A 134 6.48 -20.47 7.59
C ARG A 134 5.39 -21.55 7.77
N PRO A 135 5.68 -22.74 8.33
CA PRO A 135 4.67 -23.78 8.51
C PRO A 135 3.51 -23.40 9.45
N LYS A 136 3.69 -22.31 10.24
CA LYS A 136 2.69 -21.82 11.19
C LYS A 136 1.89 -20.61 10.65
N TRP A 137 2.22 -20.11 9.46
CA TRP A 137 1.50 -18.98 8.91
C TRP A 137 0.10 -19.39 8.47
N GLN A 138 -0.89 -18.60 8.87
CA GLN A 138 -2.28 -18.84 8.54
C GLN A 138 -2.86 -17.64 7.77
N PRO A 139 -3.75 -17.85 6.81
CA PRO A 139 -4.43 -16.76 6.13
C PRO A 139 -5.34 -16.01 7.10
N GLY A 140 -5.41 -14.69 6.92
CA GLY A 140 -6.48 -13.87 7.51
C GLY A 140 -7.74 -13.88 6.63
N GLY A 141 -8.74 -13.06 6.99
CA GLY A 141 -9.97 -12.92 6.20
C GLY A 141 -9.77 -12.34 4.79
N GLY A 142 -8.59 -11.79 4.49
CA GLY A 142 -8.19 -11.30 3.15
C GLY A 142 -7.15 -12.18 2.46
N GLY A 143 -6.94 -13.42 2.90
CA GLY A 143 -5.94 -14.32 2.34
C GLY A 143 -4.58 -14.24 3.06
N LEU A 144 -3.65 -15.09 2.60
CA LEU A 144 -2.24 -15.04 3.02
C LEU A 144 -1.46 -14.27 1.95
N CYS A 145 -1.45 -12.94 2.05
CA CYS A 145 -0.89 -12.09 1.03
C CYS A 145 0.27 -11.22 1.55
N LEU A 146 1.35 -11.12 0.75
CA LEU A 146 2.42 -10.15 0.93
C LEU A 146 2.06 -8.90 0.13
N HIS A 147 1.71 -7.81 0.81
CA HIS A 147 1.18 -6.59 0.19
C HIS A 147 2.07 -5.36 0.38
N SER A 148 2.80 -5.26 1.50
CA SER A 148 3.71 -4.14 1.72
C SER A 148 5.15 -4.57 1.43
N ILE A 149 5.84 -3.82 0.60
CA ILE A 149 7.25 -4.02 0.26
C ILE A 149 7.93 -2.67 0.38
N VAL A 150 8.90 -2.56 1.27
CA VAL A 150 9.57 -1.29 1.62
C VAL A 150 11.08 -1.46 1.47
N PRO A 151 11.66 -1.27 0.27
CA PRO A 151 13.08 -1.27 0.09
C PRO A 151 13.72 -0.05 0.78
N HIS A 152 14.85 -0.27 1.45
CA HIS A 152 15.59 0.84 2.06
C HIS A 152 16.23 1.72 0.97
N PRO A 153 16.08 3.05 0.99
CA PRO A 153 16.47 3.92 -0.13
C PRO A 153 17.97 3.90 -0.48
N THR A 154 18.85 3.64 0.50
CA THR A 154 20.31 3.69 0.31
C THR A 154 21.04 2.37 0.59
N ASP A 155 20.34 1.33 1.09
CA ASP A 155 20.91 0.00 1.32
C ASP A 155 20.17 -1.03 0.45
N ASP A 156 20.84 -1.55 -0.58
CA ASP A 156 20.23 -2.46 -1.56
C ASP A 156 19.97 -3.87 -0.99
N ASN A 157 20.57 -4.21 0.13
CA ASN A 157 20.37 -5.49 0.80
C ASN A 157 19.23 -5.45 1.82
N ARG A 158 18.67 -4.28 2.09
CA ARG A 158 17.69 -4.08 3.14
C ARG A 158 16.29 -3.85 2.60
N VAL A 159 15.36 -4.70 3.01
CA VAL A 159 13.93 -4.62 2.65
C VAL A 159 13.09 -5.04 3.84
N TRP A 160 12.01 -4.30 4.09
CA TRP A 160 10.93 -4.74 4.97
C TRP A 160 9.74 -5.22 4.14
N VAL A 161 9.01 -6.19 4.68
CA VAL A 161 7.74 -6.64 4.10
C VAL A 161 6.67 -6.73 5.16
N GLY A 162 5.43 -6.49 4.74
CA GLY A 162 4.22 -6.69 5.54
C GLY A 162 3.34 -7.77 4.91
N ILE A 163 2.98 -8.77 5.72
CA ILE A 163 2.20 -9.93 5.31
C ILE A 163 0.92 -9.98 6.14
N SER A 164 -0.22 -10.07 5.47
CA SER A 164 -1.53 -10.16 6.10
C SER A 164 -1.62 -11.38 7.03
N ALA A 165 -2.04 -11.14 8.27
CA ALA A 165 -2.16 -12.13 9.36
C ALA A 165 -0.86 -12.86 9.76
N VAL A 166 0.30 -12.35 9.34
CA VAL A 166 1.61 -12.89 9.72
C VAL A 166 2.51 -11.85 10.37
N GLY A 167 2.45 -10.59 9.92
CA GLY A 167 3.25 -9.52 10.49
C GLY A 167 4.28 -8.93 9.55
N SER A 168 5.22 -8.19 10.12
CA SER A 168 6.32 -7.54 9.42
C SER A 168 7.62 -8.33 9.56
N PHE A 169 8.42 -8.34 8.50
CA PHE A 169 9.74 -8.97 8.45
C PHE A 169 10.75 -8.01 7.82
N GLU A 170 12.02 -8.18 8.16
CA GLU A 170 13.16 -7.43 7.59
C GLU A 170 14.24 -8.38 7.12
N THR A 171 14.80 -8.12 5.94
CA THR A 171 16.07 -8.67 5.49
C THR A 171 17.15 -7.58 5.48
N ARG A 172 18.41 -7.98 5.71
CA ARG A 172 19.61 -7.13 5.59
C ARG A 172 20.70 -7.75 4.72
N ASP A 173 20.39 -8.84 4.04
CA ASP A 173 21.30 -9.63 3.20
C ASP A 173 20.75 -9.93 1.80
N GLY A 174 19.84 -9.04 1.34
CA GLY A 174 19.25 -9.17 0.00
C GLY A 174 18.22 -10.29 -0.11
N GLY A 175 17.57 -10.67 1.00
CA GLY A 175 16.49 -11.64 1.02
C GLY A 175 16.92 -13.08 1.32
N LYS A 176 18.20 -13.31 1.69
CA LYS A 176 18.68 -14.64 2.04
C LYS A 176 18.13 -15.10 3.40
N THR A 177 18.11 -14.18 4.37
CA THR A 177 17.53 -14.40 5.71
C THR A 177 16.57 -13.28 6.07
N TRP A 178 15.62 -13.58 6.95
CA TRP A 178 14.58 -12.65 7.39
C TRP A 178 14.38 -12.72 8.90
N GLU A 179 14.14 -11.59 9.52
CA GLU A 179 13.83 -11.48 10.94
C GLU A 179 12.44 -10.87 11.14
N THR A 180 11.70 -11.38 12.13
CA THR A 180 10.41 -10.80 12.52
C THR A 180 10.59 -9.38 13.08
N ARG A 181 9.63 -8.49 12.80
CA ARG A 181 9.65 -7.09 13.24
C ARG A 181 8.28 -6.68 13.82
N ASN A 182 7.85 -7.40 14.87
CA ASN A 182 6.50 -7.25 15.42
C ASN A 182 6.45 -6.92 16.92
N ARG A 183 7.60 -6.78 17.58
CA ARG A 183 7.65 -6.54 19.03
C ARG A 183 6.95 -5.23 19.40
N GLY A 184 5.92 -5.30 20.25
CA GLY A 184 5.10 -4.17 20.65
C GLY A 184 3.85 -3.96 19.79
N VAL A 185 3.69 -4.71 18.69
CA VAL A 185 2.45 -4.69 17.90
C VAL A 185 1.44 -5.64 18.51
N ARG A 186 0.29 -5.06 18.89
CA ARG A 186 -0.80 -5.82 19.49
C ARG A 186 -1.64 -6.54 18.44
N ALA A 187 -2.09 -7.74 18.77
CA ALA A 187 -3.06 -8.54 18.03
C ALA A 187 -4.26 -8.79 18.97
N ASP A 188 -5.19 -7.83 19.06
CA ASP A 188 -6.30 -7.83 20.04
C ASP A 188 -7.37 -8.91 19.76
N PHE A 189 -7.33 -9.53 18.60
CA PHE A 189 -8.14 -10.71 18.26
C PHE A 189 -7.59 -12.02 18.86
N MET A 190 -6.38 -11.98 19.47
CA MET A 190 -5.81 -13.11 20.20
C MET A 190 -6.22 -13.07 21.69
N PRO A 191 -6.19 -14.21 22.42
CA PRO A 191 -6.39 -14.22 23.86
C PRO A 191 -5.47 -13.21 24.59
N PRO A 192 -5.88 -12.61 25.72
CA PRO A 192 -5.14 -11.54 26.40
C PRO A 192 -3.66 -11.85 26.65
N GLU A 193 -3.34 -13.09 26.99
CA GLU A 193 -1.99 -13.59 27.25
C GLU A 193 -1.13 -13.78 25.99
N GLU A 194 -1.75 -13.79 24.80
CA GLU A 194 -1.10 -14.02 23.51
C GLU A 194 -1.15 -12.80 22.58
N GLN A 195 -1.55 -11.63 23.06
CA GLN A 195 -1.76 -10.43 22.22
C GLN A 195 -0.46 -9.81 21.64
N TYR A 196 0.71 -10.25 22.08
CA TYR A 196 2.00 -9.76 21.56
C TYR A 196 2.86 -10.92 21.02
N PRO A 197 2.37 -11.66 20.03
CA PRO A 197 3.10 -12.80 19.49
C PRO A 197 4.34 -12.34 18.69
N GLU A 198 5.29 -13.26 18.49
CA GLU A 198 6.44 -13.01 17.60
C GLU A 198 6.01 -12.77 16.14
N PHE A 199 4.98 -13.47 15.68
CA PHE A 199 4.31 -13.29 14.39
C PHE A 199 2.84 -13.67 14.55
N GLY A 200 2.00 -13.22 13.58
CA GLY A 200 0.54 -13.42 13.61
C GLY A 200 -0.23 -12.10 13.63
N GLN A 201 0.46 -10.96 13.66
CA GLN A 201 -0.16 -9.64 13.55
C GLN A 201 -0.74 -9.43 12.14
N CYS A 202 -1.90 -8.79 12.06
CA CYS A 202 -2.54 -8.49 10.79
C CYS A 202 -2.12 -7.10 10.30
N VAL A 203 -0.99 -7.06 9.59
CA VAL A 203 -0.50 -5.82 8.96
C VAL A 203 -1.42 -5.43 7.81
N HIS A 204 -1.77 -4.16 7.71
CA HIS A 204 -2.56 -3.60 6.60
C HIS A 204 -1.74 -2.70 5.70
N LYS A 205 -0.86 -1.86 6.25
CA LYS A 205 0.08 -1.01 5.51
C LYS A 205 1.36 -0.83 6.33
N LEU A 206 2.51 -0.84 5.66
CA LEU A 206 3.82 -0.56 6.24
C LEU A 206 4.52 0.50 5.39
N LEU A 207 5.05 1.56 6.03
CA LEU A 207 5.71 2.68 5.36
C LEU A 207 7.00 3.07 6.07
N LEU A 208 8.02 3.46 5.28
CA LEU A 208 9.23 4.10 5.76
C LEU A 208 9.09 5.62 5.62
N ALA A 209 9.32 6.37 6.71
CA ALA A 209 9.03 7.80 6.74
C ALA A 209 10.24 8.70 6.49
N ASP A 210 11.41 8.34 7.02
CA ASP A 210 12.59 9.22 7.03
C ASP A 210 13.72 8.73 6.12
N GLY A 211 13.46 7.67 5.36
CA GLY A 211 14.46 7.04 4.53
C GLY A 211 15.59 6.32 5.30
N ARG A 212 15.41 6.07 6.60
CA ARG A 212 16.38 5.43 7.48
C ARG A 212 15.77 4.33 8.34
N GLU A 213 15.20 4.68 9.49
CA GLU A 213 14.77 3.73 10.53
C GLU A 213 13.33 3.93 10.99
N ARG A 214 12.71 5.11 10.70
CA ARG A 214 11.35 5.37 11.15
C ARG A 214 10.34 4.70 10.25
N LEU A 215 9.58 3.79 10.85
CA LEU A 215 8.48 3.10 10.19
C LEU A 215 7.14 3.48 10.83
N TYR A 216 6.10 3.45 10.03
CA TYR A 216 4.71 3.48 10.45
C TYR A 216 3.97 2.26 9.92
N GLN A 217 3.00 1.79 10.70
CA GLN A 217 2.20 0.65 10.34
C GLN A 217 0.73 0.89 10.71
N GLN A 218 -0.18 0.76 9.75
CA GLN A 218 -1.59 0.49 10.05
C GLN A 218 -1.74 -1.02 10.20
N ASN A 219 -2.37 -1.41 11.27
CA ASN A 219 -2.62 -2.80 11.63
C ASN A 219 -4.12 -3.01 11.90
N HIS A 220 -4.56 -4.25 12.05
CA HIS A 220 -5.92 -4.57 12.48
C HIS A 220 -6.28 -3.94 13.82
N SER A 221 -5.32 -3.92 14.75
CA SER A 221 -5.50 -3.52 16.15
C SER A 221 -5.00 -2.11 16.46
N GLY A 222 -4.69 -1.29 15.45
CA GLY A 222 -4.24 0.09 15.69
C GLY A 222 -3.24 0.61 14.65
N VAL A 223 -2.73 1.79 14.95
CA VAL A 223 -1.65 2.47 14.24
C VAL A 223 -0.40 2.43 15.10
N PHE A 224 0.72 2.06 14.52
CA PHE A 224 1.98 1.87 15.25
C PHE A 224 3.11 2.64 14.59
N ARG A 225 4.07 3.09 15.42
CA ARG A 225 5.32 3.75 15.02
C ARG A 225 6.53 2.99 15.55
N SER A 226 7.58 2.89 14.74
CA SER A 226 8.91 2.44 15.17
C SER A 226 9.96 3.47 14.82
N ALA A 227 10.93 3.72 15.69
CA ALA A 227 12.06 4.61 15.46
C ALA A 227 13.36 3.85 15.16
N ASP A 228 13.35 2.53 15.18
CA ASP A 228 14.55 1.66 15.16
C ASP A 228 14.47 0.53 14.11
N GLY A 229 13.76 0.78 13.01
CA GLY A 229 13.62 -0.17 11.89
C GLY A 229 12.68 -1.34 12.19
N GLY A 230 11.71 -1.13 13.07
CA GLY A 230 10.70 -2.15 13.41
C GLY A 230 11.12 -3.10 14.53
N LYS A 231 12.25 -2.86 15.20
CA LYS A 231 12.68 -3.69 16.33
C LYS A 231 11.76 -3.55 17.54
N GLN A 232 11.25 -2.32 17.75
CA GLN A 232 10.24 -2.01 18.76
C GLN A 232 9.19 -1.07 18.16
N TRP A 233 7.92 -1.37 18.43
CA TRP A 233 6.78 -0.56 18.02
C TRP A 233 6.08 0.06 19.22
N GLU A 234 5.56 1.26 19.01
CA GLU A 234 4.75 2.05 19.94
C GLU A 234 3.36 2.23 19.35
N ASP A 235 2.32 1.98 20.13
CA ASP A 235 0.92 2.24 19.75
C ASP A 235 0.68 3.76 19.75
N ILE A 236 0.21 4.30 18.64
CA ILE A 236 -0.11 5.71 18.43
C ILE A 236 -1.58 5.90 18.00
N THR A 237 -2.44 4.98 18.36
CA THR A 237 -3.86 4.96 17.97
C THR A 237 -4.71 5.95 18.77
N GLU A 238 -4.25 6.38 19.95
CA GLU A 238 -5.01 7.26 20.83
C GLU A 238 -5.45 8.54 20.09
N GLY A 239 -6.74 8.88 20.19
CA GLY A 239 -7.34 10.03 19.50
C GLY A 239 -7.99 9.70 18.15
N LEU A 240 -7.81 8.50 17.61
CA LEU A 240 -8.53 8.02 16.45
C LEU A 240 -9.90 7.42 16.83
N PRO A 241 -10.92 7.50 15.96
CA PRO A 241 -12.27 7.00 16.25
C PRO A 241 -12.38 5.47 16.16
N SER A 242 -11.38 4.79 15.61
CA SER A 242 -11.31 3.34 15.49
C SER A 242 -9.85 2.89 15.39
N THR A 243 -9.56 1.70 15.91
CA THR A 243 -8.26 1.05 15.76
C THR A 243 -8.07 0.46 14.36
N PHE A 244 -9.18 0.07 13.72
CA PHE A 244 -9.17 -0.58 12.42
C PHE A 244 -9.07 0.44 11.27
N GLY A 245 -8.30 0.13 10.27
CA GLY A 245 -8.15 0.88 9.03
C GLY A 245 -7.22 0.15 8.06
N PHE A 246 -7.08 0.65 6.84
CA PHE A 246 -6.18 0.05 5.87
C PHE A 246 -5.09 1.02 5.39
N PRO A 247 -5.42 2.24 4.87
CA PRO A 247 -4.43 3.08 4.21
C PRO A 247 -3.67 3.93 5.20
N MET A 248 -2.44 4.26 4.82
CA MET A 248 -1.63 5.30 5.45
C MET A 248 -0.87 6.09 4.39
N GLY A 249 -0.60 7.37 4.68
CA GLY A 249 0.31 8.23 3.95
C GLY A 249 1.33 8.86 4.89
N VAL A 250 2.53 9.12 4.36
CA VAL A 250 3.62 9.83 5.06
C VAL A 250 4.06 11.00 4.19
N HIS A 251 4.28 12.15 4.81
CA HIS A 251 4.78 13.33 4.13
C HIS A 251 6.24 13.13 3.67
N PRO A 252 6.58 13.32 2.40
CA PRO A 252 7.89 12.97 1.85
C PRO A 252 9.06 13.80 2.42
N ARG A 253 8.77 14.96 3.02
CA ARG A 253 9.76 15.87 3.61
C ARG A 253 9.63 16.08 5.11
N ARG A 254 8.50 15.68 5.72
CA ARG A 254 8.21 15.82 7.16
C ARG A 254 7.80 14.46 7.73
N PRO A 255 8.72 13.66 8.20
CA PRO A 255 8.45 12.27 8.63
C PRO A 255 7.51 12.17 9.84
N ASP A 256 7.25 13.27 10.55
CA ASP A 256 6.29 13.36 11.65
C ASP A 256 4.85 13.65 11.17
N THR A 257 4.68 14.03 9.90
CA THR A 257 3.36 14.28 9.32
C THR A 257 2.86 13.02 8.60
N ILE A 258 1.75 12.47 9.08
CA ILE A 258 1.14 11.23 8.58
C ILE A 258 -0.37 11.36 8.45
N TRP A 259 -0.96 10.52 7.60
CA TRP A 259 -2.40 10.43 7.38
C TRP A 259 -2.87 8.99 7.45
N THR A 260 -4.09 8.79 7.95
CA THR A 260 -4.78 7.50 7.93
C THR A 260 -6.29 7.69 7.76
N ILE A 261 -6.99 6.62 7.39
CA ILE A 261 -8.45 6.59 7.30
C ILE A 261 -8.94 5.43 8.17
N PRO A 262 -9.35 5.70 9.42
CA PRO A 262 -10.00 4.72 10.27
C PRO A 262 -11.32 4.24 9.67
N LEU A 263 -11.60 2.95 9.83
CA LEU A 263 -12.83 2.29 9.42
C LEU A 263 -13.46 1.57 10.62
N ASN A 264 -14.73 1.32 10.57
CA ASN A 264 -15.38 0.37 11.47
C ASN A 264 -14.77 -1.03 11.32
N GLY A 265 -14.84 -1.83 12.35
CA GLY A 265 -14.32 -3.20 12.37
C GLY A 265 -14.93 -4.10 11.28
N ALA A 266 -14.32 -5.26 11.12
CA ALA A 266 -14.73 -6.23 10.09
C ALA A 266 -16.18 -6.73 10.28
N ASP A 267 -16.62 -6.81 11.52
CA ASP A 267 -17.99 -7.15 11.96
C ASP A 267 -19.01 -6.04 11.74
N GLN A 268 -18.55 -4.79 11.50
CA GLN A 268 -19.37 -3.60 11.35
C GLN A 268 -19.41 -3.05 9.91
N GLY A 269 -18.93 -3.81 8.93
CA GLY A 269 -19.04 -3.49 7.49
C GLY A 269 -17.89 -2.68 6.91
N ARG A 270 -16.83 -2.36 7.67
CA ARG A 270 -15.58 -1.72 7.20
C ARG A 270 -15.76 -0.39 6.45
N PHE A 271 -16.72 0.42 6.83
CA PHE A 271 -16.89 1.78 6.32
C PHE A 271 -16.41 2.82 7.33
N MET A 272 -16.27 4.08 6.92
CA MET A 272 -15.83 5.17 7.80
C MET A 272 -16.81 5.41 8.94
N PRO A 273 -16.34 5.65 10.18
CA PRO A 273 -17.18 5.82 11.36
C PRO A 273 -18.32 6.82 11.13
N ASP A 274 -19.51 6.51 11.68
CA ASP A 274 -20.76 7.28 11.54
C ASP A 274 -21.24 7.50 10.10
N ALA A 275 -20.71 6.74 9.11
CA ALA A 275 -20.92 6.96 7.69
C ALA A 275 -20.62 8.43 7.29
N LYS A 276 -19.53 9.00 7.86
CA LYS A 276 -19.00 10.34 7.58
C LYS A 276 -17.56 10.22 7.13
N SER A 277 -17.28 10.65 5.91
CA SER A 277 -15.93 10.56 5.36
C SER A 277 -14.97 11.52 6.05
N ALA A 278 -13.80 11.01 6.42
CA ALA A 278 -12.71 11.80 6.98
C ALA A 278 -11.37 11.13 6.76
N VAL A 279 -10.34 11.95 6.57
CA VAL A 279 -8.94 11.59 6.71
C VAL A 279 -8.46 12.14 8.04
N TRP A 280 -7.67 11.38 8.76
CA TRP A 280 -7.08 11.80 10.02
C TRP A 280 -5.60 12.10 9.82
N ARG A 281 -5.18 13.28 10.26
CA ARG A 281 -3.82 13.81 10.13
C ARG A 281 -3.17 13.95 11.48
N SER A 282 -1.88 13.61 11.55
CA SER A 282 -1.00 13.96 12.67
C SER A 282 0.21 14.72 12.13
N ASP A 283 0.65 15.76 12.84
CA ASP A 283 1.87 16.50 12.54
C ASP A 283 2.98 16.24 13.59
N ASP A 284 2.75 15.35 14.53
CA ASP A 284 3.61 15.06 15.69
C ASP A 284 3.91 13.57 15.88
N ALA A 285 3.94 12.86 14.74
CA ALA A 285 4.24 11.43 14.66
C ALA A 285 3.21 10.55 15.40
N GLY A 286 1.95 10.93 15.36
CA GLY A 286 0.83 10.17 15.91
C GLY A 286 0.53 10.43 17.38
N LYS A 287 1.10 11.47 17.99
CA LYS A 287 0.76 11.84 19.39
C LYS A 287 -0.62 12.51 19.47
N THR A 288 -0.98 13.28 18.45
CA THR A 288 -2.30 13.90 18.31
C THR A 288 -2.82 13.73 16.89
N TRP A 289 -4.15 13.67 16.75
CA TRP A 289 -4.82 13.49 15.48
C TRP A 289 -5.89 14.56 15.23
N GLU A 290 -5.86 15.13 14.03
CA GLU A 290 -6.83 16.10 13.53
C GLU A 290 -7.74 15.43 12.49
N ARG A 291 -9.06 15.66 12.60
CA ARG A 291 -10.05 15.18 11.64
C ARG A 291 -10.16 16.15 10.46
N CYS A 292 -9.77 15.72 9.27
CA CYS A 292 -9.82 16.50 8.03
C CYS A 292 -10.96 15.98 7.15
N SER A 293 -12.05 16.75 7.05
CA SER A 293 -13.27 16.30 6.35
C SER A 293 -13.94 17.37 5.47
N GLU A 294 -13.35 18.56 5.37
CA GLU A 294 -13.91 19.63 4.55
C GLU A 294 -13.92 19.22 3.07
N GLY A 295 -15.12 19.24 2.45
CA GLY A 295 -15.33 18.80 1.06
C GLY A 295 -15.59 17.31 0.89
N LEU A 296 -15.53 16.50 1.94
CA LEU A 296 -15.90 15.07 1.92
C LEU A 296 -17.38 14.87 2.32
N PRO A 297 -18.03 13.79 1.85
CA PRO A 297 -19.41 13.47 2.23
C PRO A 297 -19.56 13.26 3.75
N GLN A 298 -20.54 13.94 4.37
CA GLN A 298 -20.77 13.89 5.81
C GLN A 298 -22.08 13.19 6.21
N SER A 299 -22.66 12.43 5.29
CA SER A 299 -23.83 11.59 5.55
C SER A 299 -23.90 10.45 4.51
N ASN A 300 -24.34 9.29 4.95
CA ASN A 300 -24.52 8.10 4.09
C ASN A 300 -23.23 7.70 3.32
N ALA A 301 -22.06 7.98 3.86
CA ALA A 301 -20.78 7.70 3.27
C ALA A 301 -20.28 6.30 3.72
N TYR A 302 -20.92 5.25 3.22
CA TYR A 302 -20.55 3.86 3.51
C TYR A 302 -19.34 3.44 2.66
N GLN A 303 -18.30 4.26 2.70
CA GLN A 303 -17.12 4.13 1.86
C GLN A 303 -16.03 3.31 2.55
N THR A 304 -15.44 2.38 1.81
CA THR A 304 -14.23 1.62 2.22
C THR A 304 -13.05 2.08 1.40
N VAL A 305 -11.93 2.40 2.05
CA VAL A 305 -10.64 2.67 1.40
C VAL A 305 -9.68 1.54 1.74
N LEU A 306 -9.12 0.91 0.71
CA LEU A 306 -8.21 -0.23 0.88
C LEU A 306 -6.77 0.22 1.12
N ARG A 307 -5.90 -0.73 1.50
CA ARG A 307 -4.52 -0.50 1.97
C ARG A 307 -3.63 0.31 1.02
N ASP A 308 -3.77 0.08 -0.28
CA ASP A 308 -2.98 0.74 -1.32
C ASP A 308 -3.78 1.84 -2.06
N SER A 309 -4.99 2.16 -1.58
CA SER A 309 -5.86 3.18 -2.19
C SER A 309 -5.66 4.59 -1.61
N MET A 310 -4.49 4.88 -1.05
CA MET A 310 -4.07 6.22 -0.64
C MET A 310 -2.64 6.49 -1.12
N ALA A 311 -2.40 7.66 -1.70
CA ALA A 311 -1.09 8.11 -2.17
C ALA A 311 -0.83 9.56 -1.78
N VAL A 312 0.46 9.89 -1.61
CA VAL A 312 0.97 11.24 -1.32
C VAL A 312 2.01 11.59 -2.37
N GLU A 313 1.87 12.72 -3.06
CA GLU A 313 2.87 13.20 -4.02
C GLU A 313 3.72 14.35 -3.45
N ALA A 314 4.80 14.71 -4.16
CA ALA A 314 5.88 15.54 -3.61
C ALA A 314 5.81 17.04 -3.97
N ASN A 315 4.72 17.56 -4.55
CA ASN A 315 4.54 19.00 -4.75
C ASN A 315 4.61 19.78 -3.40
N ASP A 316 4.63 21.07 -3.46
CA ASP A 316 4.55 21.95 -2.30
C ASP A 316 3.38 22.97 -2.47
N PRO A 317 2.33 22.88 -1.64
CA PRO A 317 2.04 21.84 -0.64
C PRO A 317 1.84 20.46 -1.26
N VAL A 318 2.07 19.38 -0.50
CA VAL A 318 1.87 18.01 -0.99
C VAL A 318 0.40 17.74 -1.33
N GLY A 319 0.18 16.95 -2.36
CA GLY A 319 -1.13 16.41 -2.68
C GLY A 319 -1.34 15.05 -2.02
N ILE A 320 -2.58 14.80 -1.62
CA ILE A 320 -3.00 13.53 -1.04
C ILE A 320 -4.23 13.06 -1.80
N TYR A 321 -4.26 11.77 -2.11
CA TYR A 321 -5.32 11.16 -2.91
C TYR A 321 -5.79 9.87 -2.24
N PHE A 322 -7.09 9.61 -2.26
CA PHE A 322 -7.61 8.29 -1.90
C PHE A 322 -8.79 7.88 -2.77
N GLY A 323 -8.88 6.59 -3.01
CA GLY A 323 -9.95 5.97 -3.78
C GLY A 323 -10.75 4.98 -2.95
N THR A 324 -12.02 4.84 -3.27
CA THR A 324 -12.95 3.98 -2.54
C THR A 324 -13.30 2.72 -3.34
N THR A 325 -13.79 1.72 -2.65
CA THR A 325 -14.37 0.54 -3.31
C THR A 325 -15.68 0.84 -4.03
N GLY A 326 -16.28 2.02 -3.81
CA GLY A 326 -17.43 2.54 -4.56
C GLY A 326 -17.06 3.17 -5.90
N GLY A 327 -15.75 3.46 -6.12
CA GLY A 327 -15.25 4.05 -7.37
C GLY A 327 -15.14 5.57 -7.35
N GLU A 328 -15.27 6.21 -6.17
CA GLU A 328 -14.98 7.63 -5.99
C GLU A 328 -13.48 7.81 -5.73
N LEU A 329 -12.90 8.82 -6.36
CA LEU A 329 -11.52 9.27 -6.16
C LEU A 329 -11.52 10.70 -5.64
N TYR A 330 -10.94 10.91 -4.46
CA TYR A 330 -10.79 12.20 -3.83
C TYR A 330 -9.34 12.66 -3.83
N GLY A 331 -9.16 13.99 -3.91
CA GLY A 331 -7.84 14.61 -3.81
C GLY A 331 -7.85 15.87 -2.99
N SER A 332 -6.75 16.12 -2.30
CA SER A 332 -6.41 17.35 -1.62
C SER A 332 -5.13 17.93 -2.21
N SER A 333 -5.06 19.23 -2.39
CA SER A 333 -3.85 19.96 -2.83
C SER A 333 -3.27 20.87 -1.75
N ASP A 334 -3.72 20.71 -0.50
CA ASP A 334 -3.38 21.54 0.65
C ASP A 334 -3.09 20.70 1.91
N GLU A 335 -2.43 19.55 1.70
CA GLU A 335 -2.00 18.64 2.76
C GLU A 335 -3.16 17.99 3.53
N GLY A 336 -4.29 17.77 2.87
CA GLY A 336 -5.45 17.10 3.45
C GLY A 336 -6.41 18.02 4.19
N ARG A 337 -6.24 19.34 4.14
CA ARG A 337 -7.16 20.28 4.81
C ARG A 337 -8.51 20.36 4.12
N THR A 338 -8.49 20.48 2.78
CA THR A 338 -9.72 20.47 1.97
C THR A 338 -9.65 19.38 0.90
N TRP A 339 -10.80 18.83 0.56
CA TRP A 339 -10.93 17.70 -0.36
C TRP A 339 -11.90 18.04 -1.49
N ARG A 340 -11.67 17.42 -2.63
CA ARG A 340 -12.62 17.44 -3.75
C ARG A 340 -12.68 16.07 -4.39
N GLU A 341 -13.83 15.74 -4.95
CA GLU A 341 -13.96 14.60 -5.83
C GLU A 341 -13.25 14.90 -7.16
N ILE A 342 -12.34 14.01 -7.55
CA ILE A 342 -11.59 14.08 -8.81
C ILE A 342 -12.32 13.28 -9.90
N ALA A 343 -12.80 12.10 -9.53
CA ALA A 343 -13.55 11.22 -10.40
C ALA A 343 -14.53 10.39 -9.59
N ALA A 344 -15.65 10.03 -10.22
CA ALA A 344 -16.66 9.14 -9.68
C ALA A 344 -16.97 8.03 -10.68
N HIS A 345 -17.63 6.97 -10.18
CA HIS A 345 -18.08 5.83 -10.99
C HIS A 345 -16.93 5.05 -11.69
N LEU A 346 -15.71 5.17 -11.22
CA LEU A 346 -14.66 4.24 -11.60
C LEU A 346 -15.01 2.84 -11.09
N PRO A 347 -14.45 1.77 -11.64
CA PRO A 347 -14.55 0.46 -11.01
C PRO A 347 -13.98 0.51 -9.60
N PRO A 348 -14.32 -0.44 -8.69
CA PRO A 348 -13.74 -0.48 -7.35
C PRO A 348 -12.24 -0.23 -7.36
N ILE A 349 -11.80 0.83 -6.67
CA ILE A 349 -10.39 1.27 -6.63
C ILE A 349 -9.67 0.44 -5.56
N TRP A 350 -8.55 -0.16 -5.93
CA TRP A 350 -7.76 -1.03 -5.08
C TRP A 350 -6.38 -0.46 -4.75
N SER A 351 -5.84 0.36 -5.64
CA SER A 351 -4.55 1.02 -5.43
C SER A 351 -4.48 2.37 -6.12
N ILE A 352 -3.67 3.25 -5.57
CA ILE A 352 -3.30 4.54 -6.16
C ILE A 352 -1.81 4.75 -5.92
N GLU A 353 -1.11 5.16 -6.97
CA GLU A 353 0.22 5.71 -6.88
C GLU A 353 0.21 7.11 -7.46
N ALA A 354 0.94 8.04 -6.85
CA ALA A 354 0.97 9.45 -7.23
C ALA A 354 2.39 9.92 -7.46
N ALA A 355 2.63 10.61 -8.56
CA ALA A 355 3.94 11.16 -8.89
C ALA A 355 3.84 12.58 -9.45
N VAL A 356 4.93 13.35 -9.29
CA VAL A 356 5.15 14.63 -9.96
C VAL A 356 6.08 14.38 -11.14
N VAL A 357 5.65 14.78 -12.35
CA VAL A 357 6.37 14.57 -13.61
C VAL A 357 6.68 15.88 -14.32
#